data_ffff6c55b460861e698ebe6e878d2a93
#
_entry.id   ffff6c55b460861e698ebe6e878d2a93
#
_cell.length_a   1.000
_cell.length_b   1.000
_cell.length_c   1.000
_cell.angle_alpha   90.00
_cell.angle_beta   90.00
_cell.angle_gamma   90.00
#
_symmetry.space_group_name_H-M   'P 1'
#
loop_
_entity.id
_entity.type
_entity.pdbx_description
1 polymer ?
#
loop_
_entity_poly.entity_id
_entity_poly.type
_entity_poly.pdbx_seq_one_letter_code
_entity_poly.pdbx_strand_id
1 'polypeptide(L)'
;MQPYEIKITADIHDVDENGIVRTSALMRYMQSAAQCQLTDNGMSYDELKEKKRAFLLSRIRLELDEPVRAYAPLAATTFPAESHGYSFLRFYRLSCDGREIGRAAAVWALIDTETHALVPVSEFHLGLPCLAPLDITTTRFRMPSELRHLGTYAVTYADLDQNGHMNNTRYPDMYANFLPMRGKRICSVSVNYKKEAPKGETLDVYCSGAGDTSYFRTVRSDGEINSEAEIRLCDI
;
A
#
# COMPACT_ATOMS: atom_id res chain seq x y z
N MET A 1 -25.05 1.38 -7.74
CA MET A 1 -24.23 2.48 -7.20
C MET A 1 -22.83 2.33 -7.80
N GLN A 2 -22.20 3.42 -8.21
CA GLN A 2 -20.90 3.34 -8.91
C GLN A 2 -19.75 3.54 -7.92
N PRO A 3 -18.59 2.87 -8.12
CA PRO A 3 -17.39 3.12 -7.36
C PRO A 3 -16.88 4.55 -7.59
N TYR A 4 -16.05 5.05 -6.68
CA TYR A 4 -15.43 6.38 -6.81
C TYR A 4 -14.21 6.29 -7.71
N GLU A 5 -14.07 7.24 -8.63
CA GLU A 5 -12.99 7.25 -9.61
C GLU A 5 -12.31 8.62 -9.66
N ILE A 6 -10.99 8.61 -9.76
CA ILE A 6 -10.19 9.78 -10.14
C ILE A 6 -9.40 9.48 -11.42
N LYS A 7 -9.25 10.49 -12.27
CA LYS A 7 -8.41 10.43 -13.47
C LYS A 7 -7.05 11.03 -13.19
N ILE A 8 -6.01 10.38 -13.68
CA ILE A 8 -4.63 10.70 -13.41
C ILE A 8 -3.84 10.57 -14.70
N THR A 9 -2.90 11.45 -14.94
CA THR A 9 -1.86 11.25 -15.95
C THR A 9 -0.59 10.85 -15.22
N ALA A 10 0.01 9.69 -15.55
CA ALA A 10 1.25 9.25 -14.93
C ALA A 10 2.38 10.24 -15.23
N ASP A 11 3.07 10.72 -14.19
CA ASP A 11 4.14 11.70 -14.32
C ASP A 11 5.48 11.04 -14.70
N ILE A 12 6.33 11.77 -15.41
CA ILE A 12 7.69 11.32 -15.74
C ILE A 12 8.54 11.09 -14.48
N HIS A 13 8.25 11.79 -13.39
CA HIS A 13 8.96 11.64 -12.12
C HIS A 13 8.52 10.39 -11.34
N ASP A 14 7.43 9.76 -11.74
CA ASP A 14 6.91 8.54 -11.11
C ASP A 14 7.46 7.26 -11.74
N VAL A 15 8.25 7.34 -12.83
CA VAL A 15 8.83 6.16 -13.47
C VAL A 15 10.19 5.76 -12.88
N ASP A 16 10.55 4.50 -13.06
CA ASP A 16 11.87 3.95 -12.74
C ASP A 16 12.85 4.04 -13.93
N GLU A 17 14.04 3.44 -13.79
CA GLU A 17 15.06 3.38 -14.84
C GLU A 17 14.63 2.63 -16.11
N ASN A 18 13.60 1.79 -16.03
CA ASN A 18 13.02 1.08 -17.17
C ASN A 18 11.92 1.91 -17.87
N GLY A 19 11.61 3.12 -17.38
CA GLY A 19 10.52 3.96 -17.86
C GLY A 19 9.14 3.44 -17.48
N ILE A 20 9.06 2.64 -16.42
CA ILE A 20 7.82 2.05 -15.89
C ILE A 20 7.42 2.80 -14.61
N VAL A 21 6.15 3.14 -14.48
CA VAL A 21 5.60 3.78 -13.28
C VAL A 21 5.82 2.86 -12.08
N ARG A 22 6.51 3.41 -11.05
CA ARG A 22 6.83 2.66 -9.84
C ARG A 22 5.57 2.18 -9.13
N THR A 23 5.66 1.03 -8.54
CA THR A 23 4.56 0.46 -7.71
C THR A 23 4.16 1.42 -6.59
N SER A 24 5.11 2.15 -6.01
CA SER A 24 4.85 3.20 -5.01
C SER A 24 3.95 4.31 -5.53
N ALA A 25 4.15 4.75 -6.77
CA ALA A 25 3.31 5.77 -7.41
C ALA A 25 1.89 5.26 -7.64
N LEU A 26 1.74 4.04 -8.15
CA LEU A 26 0.42 3.42 -8.33
C LEU A 26 -0.32 3.27 -7.00
N MET A 27 0.38 2.90 -5.93
CA MET A 27 -0.20 2.87 -4.58
C MET A 27 -0.64 4.25 -4.11
N ARG A 28 0.17 5.30 -4.36
CA ARG A 28 -0.24 6.69 -4.05
C ARG A 28 -1.51 7.09 -4.80
N TYR A 29 -1.61 6.78 -6.09
CA TYR A 29 -2.80 7.08 -6.89
C TYR A 29 -4.06 6.41 -6.33
N MET A 30 -3.97 5.14 -5.95
CA MET A 30 -5.07 4.42 -5.31
C MET A 30 -5.46 5.05 -3.96
N GLN A 31 -4.48 5.39 -3.12
CA GLN A 31 -4.74 6.03 -1.82
C GLN A 31 -5.31 7.44 -2.00
N SER A 32 -4.87 8.19 -3.02
CA SER A 32 -5.45 9.49 -3.35
C SER A 32 -6.93 9.37 -3.73
N ALA A 33 -7.31 8.35 -4.53
CA ALA A 33 -8.72 8.10 -4.84
C ALA A 33 -9.54 7.83 -3.56
N ALA A 34 -9.01 7.03 -2.64
CA ALA A 34 -9.66 6.76 -1.36
C ALA A 34 -9.79 8.02 -0.50
N GLN A 35 -8.74 8.85 -0.44
CA GLN A 35 -8.75 10.09 0.31
C GLN A 35 -9.75 11.10 -0.28
N CYS A 36 -9.79 11.27 -1.60
CA CYS A 36 -10.78 12.11 -2.26
C CYS A 36 -12.20 11.64 -1.95
N GLN A 37 -12.47 10.33 -2.05
CA GLN A 37 -13.78 9.78 -1.68
C GLN A 37 -14.17 10.10 -0.24
N LEU A 38 -13.25 9.95 0.72
CA LEU A 38 -13.51 10.25 2.12
C LEU A 38 -13.77 11.75 2.30
N THR A 39 -12.96 12.61 1.70
CA THR A 39 -13.11 14.08 1.77
C THR A 39 -14.46 14.53 1.22
N ASP A 40 -14.87 14.02 0.05
CA ASP A 40 -16.16 14.36 -0.57
C ASP A 40 -17.37 13.88 0.27
N ASN A 41 -17.14 12.95 1.22
CA ASN A 41 -18.16 12.44 2.14
C ASN A 41 -18.00 12.99 3.59
N GLY A 42 -17.30 14.10 3.78
CA GLY A 42 -17.15 14.74 5.10
C GLY A 42 -16.31 13.93 6.08
N MET A 43 -15.30 13.23 5.57
CA MET A 43 -14.34 12.44 6.35
C MET A 43 -12.90 12.72 5.88
N SER A 44 -12.57 14.01 5.67
CA SER A 44 -11.21 14.42 5.38
C SER A 44 -10.25 14.04 6.51
N TYR A 45 -8.96 14.14 6.24
CA TYR A 45 -7.94 13.92 7.27
C TYR A 45 -8.15 14.83 8.50
N ASP A 46 -8.45 16.10 8.27
CA ASP A 46 -8.64 17.09 9.35
C ASP A 46 -9.91 16.76 10.17
N GLU A 47 -11.01 16.39 9.52
CA GLU A 47 -12.24 15.97 10.21
C GLU A 47 -12.05 14.68 11.02
N LEU A 48 -11.28 13.72 10.51
CA LEU A 48 -10.91 12.53 11.28
C LEU A 48 -10.03 12.89 12.48
N LYS A 49 -9.05 13.78 12.28
CA LYS A 49 -8.17 14.27 13.34
C LYS A 49 -8.93 15.01 14.44
N GLU A 50 -9.89 15.88 14.09
CA GLU A 50 -10.78 16.54 15.05
C GLU A 50 -11.58 15.52 15.88
N LYS A 51 -12.00 14.41 15.26
CA LYS A 51 -12.67 13.29 15.93
C LYS A 51 -11.70 12.36 16.66
N LYS A 52 -10.40 12.69 16.69
CA LYS A 52 -9.34 11.88 17.29
C LYS A 52 -9.29 10.46 16.69
N ARG A 53 -9.42 10.37 15.38
CA ARG A 53 -9.42 9.13 14.61
C ARG A 53 -8.36 9.16 13.52
N ALA A 54 -7.73 8.00 13.29
CA ALA A 54 -6.82 7.82 12.17
C ALA A 54 -6.95 6.41 11.57
N PHE A 55 -6.93 6.32 10.24
CA PHE A 55 -6.85 5.05 9.56
C PHE A 55 -5.39 4.62 9.40
N LEU A 56 -5.10 3.39 9.82
CA LEU A 56 -3.80 2.73 9.65
C LEU A 56 -3.93 1.62 8.60
N LEU A 57 -3.08 1.63 7.59
CA LEU A 57 -2.99 0.54 6.64
C LEU A 57 -2.33 -0.68 7.30
N SER A 58 -3.10 -1.72 7.52
CA SER A 58 -2.61 -2.97 8.09
C SER A 58 -2.01 -3.89 7.04
N ARG A 59 -2.68 -4.03 5.89
CA ARG A 59 -2.26 -4.90 4.79
C ARG A 59 -2.73 -4.35 3.46
N ILE A 60 -1.94 -4.62 2.42
CA ILE A 60 -2.32 -4.37 1.05
C ILE A 60 -1.80 -5.50 0.16
N ARG A 61 -2.57 -5.86 -0.84
CA ARG A 61 -2.13 -6.64 -2.00
C ARG A 61 -2.48 -5.88 -3.26
N LEU A 62 -1.50 -5.74 -4.14
CA LEU A 62 -1.65 -5.15 -5.47
C LEU A 62 -1.15 -6.16 -6.50
N GLU A 63 -1.92 -6.37 -7.55
CA GLU A 63 -1.57 -7.15 -8.74
C GLU A 63 -1.65 -6.24 -9.97
N LEU A 64 -0.63 -6.32 -10.81
CA LEU A 64 -0.48 -5.51 -12.02
C LEU A 64 -0.29 -6.43 -13.22
N ASP A 65 -1.25 -6.46 -14.12
CA ASP A 65 -1.23 -7.30 -15.30
C ASP A 65 -0.27 -6.75 -16.36
N GLU A 66 -0.15 -5.41 -16.46
CA GLU A 66 0.66 -4.73 -17.45
C GLU A 66 1.50 -3.61 -16.86
N PRO A 67 2.66 -3.29 -17.48
CA PRO A 67 3.45 -2.12 -17.11
C PRO A 67 2.75 -0.83 -17.53
N VAL A 68 2.88 0.19 -16.69
CA VAL A 68 2.39 1.56 -16.99
C VAL A 68 3.59 2.43 -17.33
N ARG A 69 3.49 3.22 -18.40
CA ARG A 69 4.54 4.17 -18.80
C ARG A 69 4.19 5.60 -18.41
N ALA A 70 5.18 6.49 -18.43
CA ALA A 70 4.93 7.92 -18.26
C ALA A 70 3.91 8.44 -19.27
N TYR A 71 3.14 9.45 -18.84
CA TYR A 71 2.08 10.12 -19.59
C TYR A 71 0.87 9.23 -19.93
N ALA A 72 0.83 7.98 -19.46
CA ALA A 72 -0.34 7.14 -19.63
C ALA A 72 -1.57 7.75 -18.92
N PRO A 73 -2.73 7.82 -19.58
CA PRO A 73 -3.97 8.22 -18.95
C PRO A 73 -4.50 7.09 -18.07
N LEU A 74 -4.48 7.32 -16.78
CA LEU A 74 -4.92 6.35 -15.78
C LEU A 74 -6.25 6.75 -15.15
N ALA A 75 -7.00 5.76 -14.71
CA ALA A 75 -8.05 5.95 -13.74
C ALA A 75 -7.79 5.04 -12.52
N ALA A 76 -7.88 5.62 -11.34
CA ALA A 76 -7.86 4.89 -10.08
C ALA A 76 -9.28 4.88 -9.50
N THR A 77 -9.87 3.70 -9.43
CA THR A 77 -11.21 3.48 -8.91
C THR A 77 -11.13 2.84 -7.54
N THR A 78 -11.97 3.25 -6.58
CA THR A 78 -11.99 2.70 -5.23
C THR A 78 -13.39 2.58 -4.65
N PHE A 79 -13.56 1.62 -3.74
CA PHE A 79 -14.78 1.43 -2.98
C PHE A 79 -14.53 0.60 -1.71
N PRO A 80 -15.27 0.86 -0.62
CA PRO A 80 -15.29 -0.03 0.54
C PRO A 80 -16.11 -1.29 0.25
N ALA A 81 -15.77 -2.38 0.91
CA ALA A 81 -16.58 -3.59 0.96
C ALA A 81 -17.08 -3.86 2.38
N GLU A 82 -17.94 -4.85 2.53
CA GLU A 82 -18.42 -5.27 3.83
C GLU A 82 -17.25 -5.58 4.76
N SER A 83 -17.27 -4.95 5.91
CA SER A 83 -16.15 -4.91 6.86
C SER A 83 -16.60 -5.48 8.19
N HIS A 84 -15.70 -6.19 8.90
CA HIS A 84 -16.03 -6.89 10.14
C HIS A 84 -14.96 -6.69 11.21
N GLY A 85 -15.38 -6.70 12.47
CA GLY A 85 -14.50 -6.56 13.63
C GLY A 85 -13.77 -5.21 13.61
N TYR A 86 -12.45 -5.24 13.46
CA TYR A 86 -11.59 -4.04 13.38
C TYR A 86 -11.01 -3.82 11.98
N SER A 87 -11.51 -4.55 10.97
CA SER A 87 -10.95 -4.54 9.61
C SER A 87 -11.88 -3.81 8.67
N PHE A 88 -11.46 -2.66 8.18
CA PHE A 88 -12.12 -1.90 7.14
C PHE A 88 -11.55 -2.32 5.78
N LEU A 89 -12.36 -3.00 4.97
CA LEU A 89 -11.96 -3.52 3.67
C LEU A 89 -12.16 -2.47 2.58
N ARG A 90 -11.17 -2.32 1.72
CA ARG A 90 -11.23 -1.42 0.57
C ARG A 90 -10.58 -2.06 -0.64
N PHE A 91 -11.22 -1.90 -1.78
CA PHE A 91 -10.75 -2.39 -3.06
C PHE A 91 -10.41 -1.24 -3.99
N TYR A 92 -9.51 -1.55 -4.94
CA TYR A 92 -9.06 -0.61 -5.95
C TYR A 92 -8.95 -1.30 -7.30
N ARG A 93 -9.22 -0.55 -8.37
CA ARG A 93 -8.86 -0.89 -9.74
C ARG A 93 -7.99 0.20 -10.32
N LEU A 94 -7.06 -0.20 -11.15
CA LEU A 94 -6.29 0.69 -12.01
C LEU A 94 -6.67 0.36 -13.44
N SER A 95 -7.00 1.37 -14.23
CA SER A 95 -7.25 1.22 -15.65
C SER A 95 -6.44 2.23 -16.47
N CYS A 96 -6.06 1.84 -17.67
CA CYS A 96 -5.40 2.66 -18.65
C CYS A 96 -6.21 2.57 -19.95
N ASP A 97 -6.57 3.72 -20.53
CA ASP A 97 -7.42 3.78 -21.72
C ASP A 97 -8.72 2.95 -21.59
N GLY A 98 -9.31 2.95 -20.40
CA GLY A 98 -10.55 2.23 -20.11
C GLY A 98 -10.40 0.71 -19.90
N ARG A 99 -9.19 0.16 -20.02
CA ARG A 99 -8.89 -1.26 -19.76
C ARG A 99 -8.29 -1.43 -18.37
N GLU A 100 -8.79 -2.40 -17.59
CA GLU A 100 -8.19 -2.76 -16.29
C GLU A 100 -6.77 -3.28 -16.51
N ILE A 101 -5.82 -2.73 -15.76
CA ILE A 101 -4.40 -3.08 -15.80
C ILE A 101 -3.89 -3.57 -14.45
N GLY A 102 -4.72 -3.49 -13.43
CA GLY A 102 -4.37 -3.97 -12.11
C GLY A 102 -5.47 -3.73 -11.09
N ARG A 103 -5.37 -4.45 -9.98
CA ARG A 103 -6.33 -4.39 -8.87
C ARG A 103 -5.63 -4.53 -7.54
N ALA A 104 -6.25 -3.99 -6.49
CA ALA A 104 -5.73 -4.13 -5.16
C ALA A 104 -6.84 -4.33 -4.13
N ALA A 105 -6.47 -5.00 -3.04
CA ALA A 105 -7.26 -5.08 -1.82
C ALA A 105 -6.44 -4.57 -0.65
N ALA A 106 -7.06 -3.81 0.23
CA ALA A 106 -6.44 -3.26 1.42
C ALA A 106 -7.31 -3.51 2.66
N VAL A 107 -6.64 -3.74 3.78
CA VAL A 107 -7.25 -3.80 5.11
C VAL A 107 -6.73 -2.63 5.91
N TRP A 108 -7.63 -1.79 6.33
CA TRP A 108 -7.36 -0.66 7.20
C TRP A 108 -7.88 -0.97 8.61
N ALA A 109 -7.21 -0.43 9.61
CA ALA A 109 -7.69 -0.37 10.98
C ALA A 109 -7.95 1.09 11.34
N LEU A 110 -9.00 1.36 12.10
CA LEU A 110 -9.25 2.68 12.66
C LEU A 110 -8.78 2.70 14.10
N ILE A 111 -8.05 3.72 14.49
CA ILE A 111 -7.60 3.92 15.87
C ILE A 111 -8.15 5.22 16.44
N ASP A 112 -8.32 5.21 17.74
CA ASP A 112 -8.38 6.42 18.55
C ASP A 112 -6.96 6.94 18.78
N THR A 113 -6.68 8.19 18.38
CA THR A 113 -5.32 8.74 18.42
C THR A 113 -4.85 9.17 19.82
N GLU A 114 -5.74 9.24 20.81
CA GLU A 114 -5.37 9.55 22.21
C GLU A 114 -5.09 8.27 23.01
N THR A 115 -5.96 7.27 22.84
CA THR A 115 -5.87 6.02 23.61
C THR A 115 -5.08 4.93 22.88
N HIS A 116 -4.83 5.10 21.58
CA HIS A 116 -4.26 4.09 20.68
C HIS A 116 -5.10 2.81 20.57
N ALA A 117 -6.34 2.84 21.03
CA ALA A 117 -7.26 1.71 20.94
C ALA A 117 -7.80 1.55 19.52
N LEU A 118 -7.97 0.29 19.11
CA LEU A 118 -8.68 -0.02 17.86
C LEU A 118 -10.17 0.31 18.01
N VAL A 119 -10.73 0.95 16.99
CA VAL A 119 -12.16 1.27 16.89
C VAL A 119 -12.83 0.22 16.00
N PRO A 120 -13.85 -0.51 16.51
CA PRO A 120 -14.51 -1.53 15.72
C PRO A 120 -15.40 -0.91 14.63
N VAL A 121 -15.60 -1.68 13.55
CA VAL A 121 -16.48 -1.28 12.42
C VAL A 121 -17.89 -0.91 12.89
N SER A 122 -18.40 -1.57 13.92
CA SER A 122 -19.73 -1.30 14.50
C SER A 122 -19.86 0.09 15.12
N GLU A 123 -18.77 0.73 15.51
CA GLU A 123 -18.74 2.05 16.13
C GLU A 123 -18.40 3.18 15.16
N PHE A 124 -18.03 2.85 13.92
CA PHE A 124 -17.65 3.85 12.93
C PHE A 124 -18.18 3.51 11.53
N HIS A 125 -19.22 4.22 11.13
CA HIS A 125 -19.83 4.05 9.83
C HIS A 125 -19.25 5.06 8.82
N LEU A 126 -18.68 4.54 7.74
CA LEU A 126 -18.17 5.37 6.65
C LEU A 126 -19.27 6.13 5.89
N GLY A 127 -20.53 5.74 6.02
CA GLY A 127 -21.64 6.33 5.23
C GLY A 127 -21.51 6.06 3.72
N LEU A 128 -20.52 5.27 3.32
CA LEU A 128 -20.24 4.92 1.93
C LEU A 128 -20.90 3.59 1.57
N PRO A 129 -21.39 3.45 0.33
CA PRO A 129 -21.93 2.19 -0.13
C PRO A 129 -20.84 1.14 -0.25
N CYS A 130 -21.06 0.00 0.37
CA CYS A 130 -20.22 -1.19 0.17
C CYS A 130 -20.58 -1.86 -1.16
N LEU A 131 -19.57 -2.23 -1.93
CA LEU A 131 -19.72 -3.01 -3.16
C LEU A 131 -19.16 -4.41 -2.97
N ALA A 132 -19.50 -5.30 -3.90
CA ALA A 132 -18.95 -6.66 -3.93
C ALA A 132 -17.43 -6.61 -4.06
N PRO A 133 -16.70 -7.45 -3.29
CA PRO A 133 -15.24 -7.51 -3.36
C PRO A 133 -14.77 -7.92 -4.76
N LEU A 134 -13.55 -7.49 -5.13
CA LEU A 134 -12.86 -8.00 -6.31
C LEU A 134 -12.29 -9.39 -6.01
N ASP A 135 -11.97 -10.13 -7.08
CA ASP A 135 -11.26 -11.41 -6.98
C ASP A 135 -9.77 -11.19 -6.67
N ILE A 136 -9.51 -10.61 -5.52
CA ILE A 136 -8.21 -10.42 -4.91
C ILE A 136 -8.36 -10.38 -3.40
N THR A 137 -7.48 -11.03 -2.66
CA THR A 137 -7.55 -11.08 -1.20
C THR A 137 -6.25 -10.61 -0.56
N THR A 138 -6.35 -10.04 0.64
CA THR A 138 -5.21 -9.67 1.49
C THR A 138 -4.91 -10.76 2.52
N THR A 139 -4.97 -12.02 2.14
CA THR A 139 -4.61 -13.12 3.04
C THR A 139 -3.16 -12.98 3.48
N ARG A 140 -2.88 -13.37 4.73
CA ARG A 140 -1.51 -13.44 5.23
C ARG A 140 -0.77 -14.53 4.47
N PHE A 141 0.35 -14.19 3.84
CA PHE A 141 1.26 -15.16 3.26
C PHE A 141 2.13 -15.79 4.37
N ARG A 142 2.64 -16.98 4.13
CA ARG A 142 3.55 -17.66 5.05
C ARG A 142 4.99 -17.24 4.75
N MET A 143 5.62 -16.60 5.71
CA MET A 143 7.04 -16.25 5.60
C MET A 143 7.90 -17.54 5.62
N PRO A 144 8.92 -17.64 4.75
CA PRO A 144 9.93 -18.68 4.86
C PRO A 144 10.61 -18.69 6.22
N SER A 145 11.03 -19.88 6.67
CA SER A 145 11.75 -20.03 7.95
C SER A 145 13.15 -19.44 7.90
N GLU A 146 13.80 -19.48 6.73
CA GLU A 146 15.14 -18.97 6.53
C GLU A 146 15.12 -17.68 5.75
N LEU A 147 15.65 -16.63 6.35
CA LEU A 147 15.80 -15.31 5.76
C LEU A 147 17.26 -14.90 5.88
N ARG A 148 17.83 -14.42 4.77
CA ARG A 148 19.18 -13.87 4.73
C ARG A 148 19.13 -12.36 4.97
N HIS A 149 19.98 -11.85 5.84
CA HIS A 149 20.19 -10.41 6.00
C HIS A 149 20.83 -9.84 4.74
N LEU A 150 20.23 -8.81 4.16
CA LEU A 150 20.72 -8.16 2.94
C LEU A 150 21.45 -6.84 3.21
N GLY A 151 21.13 -6.18 4.32
CA GLY A 151 21.62 -4.86 4.66
C GLY A 151 20.60 -4.07 5.45
N THR A 152 20.78 -2.77 5.50
CA THR A 152 19.91 -1.85 6.25
C THR A 152 19.30 -0.80 5.36
N TYR A 153 18.17 -0.23 5.79
CA TYR A 153 17.53 0.94 5.20
C TYR A 153 17.31 1.99 6.26
N ALA A 154 17.89 3.19 6.08
CA ALA A 154 17.68 4.30 6.98
C ALA A 154 16.47 5.12 6.55
N VAL A 155 15.49 5.30 7.43
CA VAL A 155 14.30 6.11 7.19
C VAL A 155 14.68 7.58 7.22
N THR A 156 14.53 8.26 6.09
CA THR A 156 14.90 9.66 5.89
C THR A 156 13.68 10.59 5.85
N TYR A 157 13.91 11.90 5.82
CA TYR A 157 12.84 12.89 5.68
C TYR A 157 11.96 12.65 4.44
N ALA A 158 12.56 12.23 3.32
CA ALA A 158 11.85 12.01 2.07
C ALA A 158 10.91 10.79 2.09
N ASP A 159 11.05 9.93 3.09
CA ASP A 159 10.20 8.74 3.24
C ASP A 159 8.93 9.02 4.06
N LEU A 160 8.89 10.14 4.80
CA LEU A 160 7.85 10.39 5.80
C LEU A 160 6.53 10.84 5.18
N ASP A 161 5.47 10.45 5.83
CA ASP A 161 4.14 11.05 5.69
C ASP A 161 3.92 12.16 6.73
N GLN A 162 2.73 12.74 6.74
CA GLN A 162 2.34 13.81 7.67
C GLN A 162 2.27 13.37 9.15
N ASN A 163 2.28 12.05 9.42
CA ASN A 163 2.30 11.51 10.78
C ASN A 163 3.75 11.31 11.30
N GLY A 164 4.76 11.63 10.48
CA GLY A 164 6.17 11.52 10.84
C GLY A 164 6.73 10.10 10.73
N HIS A 165 6.02 9.19 10.09
CA HIS A 165 6.45 7.82 9.87
C HIS A 165 6.67 7.54 8.38
N MET A 166 7.45 6.51 8.07
CA MET A 166 7.65 6.07 6.70
C MET A 166 6.31 5.77 6.03
N ASN A 167 6.02 6.48 4.94
CA ASN A 167 4.79 6.32 4.18
C ASN A 167 4.64 4.89 3.65
N ASN A 168 3.47 4.30 3.82
CA ASN A 168 3.17 2.93 3.40
C ASN A 168 3.50 2.66 1.93
N THR A 169 3.38 3.67 1.07
CA THR A 169 3.66 3.54 -0.36
C THR A 169 5.15 3.48 -0.68
N ARG A 170 6.04 3.84 0.25
CA ARG A 170 7.51 3.82 0.04
C ARG A 170 8.11 2.43 0.17
N TYR A 171 7.42 1.51 0.83
CA TYR A 171 7.94 0.15 1.07
C TYR A 171 8.28 -0.62 -0.21
N PRO A 172 7.48 -0.61 -1.28
CA PRO A 172 7.87 -1.27 -2.54
C PRO A 172 9.18 -0.72 -3.12
N ASP A 173 9.41 0.60 -3.06
CA ASP A 173 10.67 1.21 -3.53
C ASP A 173 11.85 0.79 -2.65
N MET A 174 11.66 0.74 -1.33
CA MET A 174 12.68 0.24 -0.40
C MET A 174 13.07 -1.21 -0.75
N TYR A 175 12.09 -2.10 -0.95
CA TYR A 175 12.37 -3.49 -1.32
C TYR A 175 13.02 -3.61 -2.70
N ALA A 176 12.63 -2.77 -3.66
CA ALA A 176 13.20 -2.74 -5.01
C ALA A 176 14.72 -2.48 -4.99
N ASN A 177 15.24 -1.72 -3.99
CA ASN A 177 16.68 -1.51 -3.82
C ASN A 177 17.46 -2.81 -3.58
N PHE A 178 16.81 -3.89 -3.19
CA PHE A 178 17.40 -5.20 -2.91
C PHE A 178 17.03 -6.27 -3.94
N LEU A 179 16.37 -5.88 -5.05
CA LEU A 179 15.89 -6.77 -6.10
C LEU A 179 16.61 -6.50 -7.43
N PRO A 180 16.74 -7.51 -8.32
CA PRO A 180 17.33 -7.34 -9.63
C PRO A 180 16.33 -6.70 -10.61
N MET A 181 16.11 -5.39 -10.49
CA MET A 181 15.06 -4.66 -11.21
C MET A 181 15.33 -4.43 -12.70
N ARG A 182 16.56 -4.63 -13.17
CA ARG A 182 16.91 -4.37 -14.58
C ARG A 182 16.13 -5.30 -15.52
N GLY A 183 15.31 -4.73 -16.41
CA GLY A 183 14.44 -5.48 -17.32
C GLY A 183 13.26 -6.17 -16.63
N LYS A 184 13.03 -5.87 -15.35
CA LYS A 184 11.96 -6.44 -14.52
C LYS A 184 11.07 -5.34 -13.96
N ARG A 185 9.83 -5.71 -13.63
CA ARG A 185 8.87 -4.89 -12.90
C ARG A 185 8.26 -5.68 -11.76
N ILE A 186 7.79 -5.00 -10.73
CA ILE A 186 6.95 -5.63 -9.72
C ILE A 186 5.57 -5.85 -10.34
N CYS A 187 5.14 -7.09 -10.51
CA CYS A 187 3.80 -7.42 -10.99
C CYS A 187 2.85 -7.87 -9.88
N SER A 188 3.36 -8.19 -8.71
CA SER A 188 2.53 -8.38 -7.51
C SER A 188 3.31 -7.96 -6.27
N VAL A 189 2.64 -7.28 -5.37
CA VAL A 189 3.18 -6.95 -4.05
C VAL A 189 2.11 -7.15 -2.99
N SER A 190 2.45 -7.87 -1.94
CA SER A 190 1.67 -7.96 -0.71
C SER A 190 2.51 -7.45 0.44
N VAL A 191 2.00 -6.51 1.23
CA VAL A 191 2.69 -5.99 2.42
C VAL A 191 1.80 -6.10 3.64
N ASN A 192 2.35 -6.63 4.72
CA ASN A 192 1.80 -6.59 6.07
C ASN A 192 2.60 -5.57 6.87
N TYR A 193 1.98 -4.47 7.24
CA TYR A 193 2.57 -3.43 8.11
C TYR A 193 2.30 -3.81 9.57
N LYS A 194 3.33 -3.86 10.40
CA LYS A 194 3.22 -4.31 11.80
C LYS A 194 3.56 -3.22 12.80
N LYS A 195 4.59 -2.44 12.51
CA LYS A 195 5.05 -1.32 13.34
C LYS A 195 5.45 -0.16 12.46
N GLU A 196 5.23 1.03 12.92
CA GLU A 196 5.64 2.26 12.26
C GLU A 196 7.16 2.42 12.30
N ALA A 197 7.71 3.10 11.30
CA ALA A 197 9.14 3.43 11.24
C ALA A 197 9.29 4.95 11.22
N PRO A 198 9.66 5.58 12.35
CA PRO A 198 9.85 7.03 12.43
C PRO A 198 11.13 7.48 11.73
N LYS A 199 11.28 8.80 11.56
CA LYS A 199 12.51 9.39 11.02
C LYS A 199 13.74 8.98 11.84
N GLY A 200 14.79 8.55 11.14
CA GLY A 200 16.06 8.12 11.75
C GLY A 200 16.06 6.65 12.20
N GLU A 201 14.94 5.94 12.09
CA GLU A 201 14.91 4.51 12.29
C GLU A 201 15.77 3.82 11.24
N THR A 202 16.52 2.80 11.66
CA THR A 202 17.28 1.92 10.78
C THR A 202 16.61 0.56 10.75
N LEU A 203 16.16 0.16 9.57
CA LEU A 203 15.50 -1.11 9.36
C LEU A 203 16.51 -2.14 8.84
N ASP A 204 16.72 -3.22 9.57
CA ASP A 204 17.40 -4.40 9.05
C ASP A 204 16.52 -5.10 8.02
N VAL A 205 17.05 -5.34 6.83
CA VAL A 205 16.32 -5.94 5.72
C VAL A 205 16.75 -7.38 5.53
N TYR A 206 15.80 -8.28 5.66
CA TYR A 206 15.97 -9.71 5.45
C TYR A 206 15.16 -10.17 4.24
N CYS A 207 15.68 -11.13 3.49
CA CYS A 207 15.01 -11.69 2.32
C CYS A 207 15.24 -13.20 2.19
N SER A 208 14.23 -13.87 1.66
CA SER A 208 14.32 -15.20 1.06
C SER A 208 13.64 -15.15 -0.30
N GLY A 209 14.20 -15.82 -1.30
CA GLY A 209 13.65 -15.81 -2.66
C GLY A 209 13.64 -17.20 -3.26
N ALA A 210 12.61 -17.47 -4.08
CA ALA A 210 12.50 -18.66 -4.91
C ALA A 210 11.92 -18.26 -6.28
N GLY A 211 12.74 -18.39 -7.34
CA GLY A 211 12.36 -17.96 -8.68
C GLY A 211 12.10 -16.45 -8.75
N ASP A 212 10.96 -16.06 -9.30
CA ASP A 212 10.57 -14.65 -9.42
C ASP A 212 9.87 -14.07 -8.17
N THR A 213 9.71 -14.86 -7.11
CA THR A 213 9.06 -14.43 -5.86
C THR A 213 10.09 -14.24 -4.76
N SER A 214 10.03 -13.10 -4.10
CA SER A 214 10.86 -12.73 -2.96
C SER A 214 10.01 -12.40 -1.74
N TYR A 215 10.46 -12.87 -0.58
CA TYR A 215 9.83 -12.61 0.73
C TYR A 215 10.74 -11.73 1.56
N PHE A 216 10.26 -10.60 2.00
CA PHE A 216 11.01 -9.64 2.80
C PHE A 216 10.47 -9.55 4.22
N ARG A 217 11.37 -9.34 5.16
CA ARG A 217 11.07 -8.89 6.51
C ARG A 217 11.98 -7.73 6.85
N THR A 218 11.39 -6.67 7.40
CA THR A 218 12.17 -5.57 7.99
C THR A 218 12.00 -5.60 9.50
N VAL A 219 13.11 -5.35 10.19
CA VAL A 219 13.19 -5.36 11.66
C VAL A 219 13.76 -4.02 12.11
N ARG A 220 13.14 -3.41 13.09
CA ARG A 220 13.56 -2.14 13.68
C ARG A 220 14.75 -2.34 14.63
N SER A 221 15.40 -1.25 14.99
CA SER A 221 16.50 -1.23 15.95
C SER A 221 16.15 -1.82 17.34
N ASP A 222 14.85 -1.81 17.71
CA ASP A 222 14.34 -2.42 18.96
C ASP A 222 14.05 -3.92 18.84
N GLY A 223 14.29 -4.53 17.68
CA GLY A 223 14.03 -5.95 17.40
C GLY A 223 12.59 -6.27 16.96
N GLU A 224 11.69 -5.29 16.94
CA GLU A 224 10.31 -5.48 16.50
C GLU A 224 10.21 -5.57 14.96
N ILE A 225 9.36 -6.45 14.47
CA ILE A 225 9.11 -6.56 13.04
C ILE A 225 8.33 -5.32 12.59
N ASN A 226 8.93 -4.56 11.66
CA ASN A 226 8.28 -3.40 11.06
C ASN A 226 7.30 -3.80 9.96
N SER A 227 7.74 -4.63 9.00
CA SER A 227 6.88 -5.10 7.91
C SER A 227 7.31 -6.47 7.38
N GLU A 228 6.39 -7.14 6.71
CA GLU A 228 6.64 -8.34 5.92
C GLU A 228 6.04 -8.16 4.54
N ALA A 229 6.74 -8.61 3.50
CA ALA A 229 6.26 -8.50 2.13
C ALA A 229 6.53 -9.76 1.30
N GLU A 230 5.63 -10.01 0.36
CA GLU A 230 5.79 -10.95 -0.74
C GLU A 230 5.76 -10.14 -2.03
N ILE A 231 6.82 -10.26 -2.85
CA ILE A 231 6.98 -9.52 -4.09
C ILE A 231 7.25 -10.49 -5.22
N ARG A 232 6.50 -10.36 -6.31
CA ARG A 232 6.75 -11.09 -7.54
C ARG A 232 7.19 -10.14 -8.63
N LEU A 233 8.30 -10.50 -9.29
CA LEU A 233 8.82 -9.83 -10.46
C LEU A 233 8.31 -10.50 -11.74
N CYS A 234 8.08 -9.70 -12.76
CA CYS A 234 7.78 -10.13 -14.13
C CYS A 234 8.72 -9.38 -15.09
N ASP A 235 8.95 -9.96 -16.24
CA ASP A 235 9.63 -9.27 -17.34
C ASP A 235 8.77 -8.07 -17.82
N ILE A 236 9.42 -7.08 -18.41
CA ILE A 236 8.78 -5.88 -18.96
C ILE A 236 8.30 -6.14 -20.37
#